data_ef709cb7f27c29d24a94cc2fd60c6ba2
#
_entry.id   ef709cb7f27c29d24a94cc2fd60c6ba2
#
_cell.length_a   1.000
_cell.length_b   1.000
_cell.length_c   1.000
_cell.angle_alpha   90.00
_cell.angle_beta   90.00
_cell.angle_gamma   90.00
#
_symmetry.space_group_name_H-M   'P 1'
#
loop_
_entity.id
_entity.type
_entity.pdbx_description
1 polymer ?
#
loop_
_entity_poly.entity_id
_entity_poly.type
_entity_poly.pdbx_seq_one_letter_code
_entity_poly.pdbx_strand_id
1 'polypeptide(L)'
;YKKLARKYHPDMNPGDKAAEEKFKEINEANEVLSNPEKRQKYDQFGFAGVDPNYGAGQGGAYGAGGFDFGDLGDIFGSFFGGGFGGGQQRRNGPRRGESIRASVSVDFTEAAFGCEKSVTVDRSEPCPTCKGNGCAHGTTPEVCPDCHGTGTVTQAQRTPFGVMQSQGPCQKCRGTGKIIHQPCPDCRGSGRIRKRRTIQVTIPAGIDNGQTISLRGQGHAGSNGGPSGDLLITVMVRPHEIFRREGTSVFCEAPITFTQARSEEHTSEL
;
A
#
# COMPACT_ATOMS: atom_id res chain seq x y z
N TYR A 1 8.69 -33.03 -9.04
CA TYR A 1 8.03 -32.25 -8.01
C TYR A 1 6.51 -32.32 -8.11
N LYS A 2 5.90 -31.78 -9.21
CA LYS A 2 4.42 -31.64 -9.37
C LYS A 2 3.61 -32.91 -9.09
N LYS A 3 4.10 -34.09 -9.48
CA LYS A 3 3.41 -35.36 -9.22
C LYS A 3 3.35 -35.72 -7.71
N LEU A 4 4.46 -35.53 -7.01
CA LEU A 4 4.54 -35.82 -5.58
C LEU A 4 3.83 -34.78 -4.73
N ALA A 5 3.95 -33.50 -5.06
CA ALA A 5 3.23 -32.41 -4.41
C ALA A 5 1.70 -32.59 -4.50
N ARG A 6 1.19 -33.04 -5.67
CA ARG A 6 -0.24 -33.33 -5.82
C ARG A 6 -0.69 -34.55 -5.01
N LYS A 7 0.18 -35.61 -4.94
CA LYS A 7 -0.13 -36.85 -4.23
C LYS A 7 -0.27 -36.62 -2.72
N TYR A 8 0.59 -35.78 -2.15
CA TYR A 8 0.66 -35.52 -0.71
C TYR A 8 0.08 -34.16 -0.29
N HIS A 9 -0.70 -33.53 -1.21
CA HIS A 9 -1.33 -32.25 -0.90
C HIS A 9 -2.32 -32.36 0.27
N PRO A 10 -2.32 -31.42 1.23
CA PRO A 10 -3.22 -31.47 2.38
C PRO A 10 -4.70 -31.50 1.99
N ASP A 11 -5.09 -30.83 0.89
CA ASP A 11 -6.48 -30.87 0.41
C ASP A 11 -6.91 -32.25 -0.11
N MET A 12 -5.96 -33.06 -0.58
CA MET A 12 -6.23 -34.42 -1.05
C MET A 12 -6.10 -35.48 0.05
N ASN A 13 -5.45 -35.13 1.16
CA ASN A 13 -5.23 -36.00 2.31
C ASN A 13 -5.53 -35.25 3.62
N PRO A 14 -6.78 -34.81 3.84
CA PRO A 14 -7.13 -34.04 5.02
C PRO A 14 -6.96 -34.86 6.30
N GLY A 15 -6.15 -34.36 7.23
CA GLY A 15 -5.90 -34.98 8.52
C GLY A 15 -4.81 -36.08 8.57
N ASP A 16 -4.16 -36.39 7.45
CA ASP A 16 -3.03 -37.33 7.42
C ASP A 16 -1.70 -36.60 7.69
N LYS A 17 -1.22 -36.71 8.94
CA LYS A 17 0.05 -36.11 9.38
C LYS A 17 1.28 -36.64 8.60
N ALA A 18 1.26 -37.91 8.21
CA ALA A 18 2.37 -38.50 7.44
C ALA A 18 2.41 -37.97 6.00
N ALA A 19 1.26 -37.65 5.42
CA ALA A 19 1.19 -36.99 4.11
C ALA A 19 1.68 -35.52 4.23
N GLU A 20 1.35 -34.85 5.32
CA GLU A 20 1.80 -33.46 5.57
C GLU A 20 3.32 -33.37 5.77
N GLU A 21 3.92 -34.28 6.51
CA GLU A 21 5.37 -34.34 6.68
C GLU A 21 6.10 -34.59 5.35
N LYS A 22 5.62 -35.54 4.55
CA LYS A 22 6.15 -35.80 3.20
C LYS A 22 5.97 -34.61 2.26
N PHE A 23 4.87 -33.87 2.38
CA PHE A 23 4.66 -32.68 1.58
C PHE A 23 5.66 -31.58 1.93
N LYS A 24 5.97 -31.38 3.22
CA LYS A 24 7.01 -30.44 3.70
C LYS A 24 8.39 -30.82 3.14
N GLU A 25 8.76 -32.09 3.27
CA GLU A 25 10.03 -32.63 2.76
C GLU A 25 10.17 -32.44 1.22
N ILE A 26 9.11 -32.71 0.47
CA ILE A 26 9.07 -32.52 -0.98
C ILE A 26 9.23 -31.04 -1.39
N ASN A 27 8.62 -30.14 -0.64
CA ASN A 27 8.74 -28.72 -0.89
C ASN A 27 10.14 -28.19 -0.58
N GLU A 28 10.74 -28.60 0.53
CA GLU A 28 12.10 -28.27 0.91
C GLU A 28 13.11 -28.76 -0.13
N ALA A 29 13.00 -30.01 -0.54
CA ALA A 29 13.84 -30.56 -1.59
C ALA A 29 13.69 -29.81 -2.93
N ASN A 30 12.46 -29.42 -3.29
CA ASN A 30 12.22 -28.64 -4.50
C ASN A 30 12.81 -27.23 -4.41
N GLU A 31 12.76 -26.60 -3.24
CA GLU A 31 13.33 -25.27 -3.04
C GLU A 31 14.85 -25.25 -3.25
N VAL A 32 15.54 -26.26 -2.74
CA VAL A 32 16.99 -26.41 -2.92
C VAL A 32 17.33 -26.74 -4.38
N LEU A 33 16.63 -27.70 -4.99
CA LEU A 33 16.94 -28.19 -6.32
C LEU A 33 16.52 -27.26 -7.47
N SER A 34 15.51 -26.40 -7.25
CA SER A 34 15.04 -25.46 -8.26
C SER A 34 15.92 -24.20 -8.38
N ASN A 35 16.68 -23.88 -7.35
CA ASN A 35 17.57 -22.73 -7.33
C ASN A 35 19.03 -23.19 -7.56
N PRO A 36 19.68 -22.80 -8.67
CA PRO A 36 21.04 -23.25 -8.99
C PRO A 36 22.07 -22.86 -7.92
N GLU A 37 21.91 -21.70 -7.27
CA GLU A 37 22.83 -21.26 -6.21
C GLU A 37 22.68 -22.10 -4.92
N LYS A 38 21.44 -22.41 -4.52
CA LYS A 38 21.18 -23.26 -3.35
C LYS A 38 21.64 -24.69 -3.60
N ARG A 39 21.40 -25.21 -4.81
CA ARG A 39 21.88 -26.52 -5.25
C ARG A 39 23.40 -26.61 -5.18
N GLN A 40 24.12 -25.59 -5.66
CA GLN A 40 25.58 -25.56 -5.64
C GLN A 40 26.13 -25.53 -4.21
N LYS A 41 25.47 -24.81 -3.29
CA LYS A 41 25.81 -24.82 -1.87
C LYS A 41 25.51 -26.16 -1.21
N TYR A 42 24.40 -26.79 -1.57
CA TYR A 42 24.06 -28.12 -1.10
C TYR A 42 25.05 -29.19 -1.60
N ASP A 43 25.47 -29.12 -2.86
CA ASP A 43 26.44 -30.04 -3.46
C ASP A 43 27.84 -29.90 -2.83
N GLN A 44 28.21 -28.71 -2.30
CA GLN A 44 29.50 -28.46 -1.66
C GLN A 44 29.51 -28.72 -0.15
N PHE A 45 28.44 -28.36 0.55
CA PHE A 45 28.38 -28.35 2.01
C PHE A 45 27.29 -29.25 2.59
N GLY A 46 26.57 -29.99 1.75
CA GLY A 46 25.43 -30.80 2.15
C GLY A 46 24.29 -29.96 2.75
N PHE A 47 23.58 -30.58 3.70
CA PHE A 47 22.47 -29.93 4.38
C PHE A 47 22.88 -28.62 5.11
N ALA A 48 24.11 -28.60 5.64
CA ALA A 48 24.69 -27.44 6.32
C ALA A 48 24.81 -26.18 5.40
N GLY A 49 24.94 -26.36 4.08
CA GLY A 49 25.05 -25.23 3.14
C GLY A 49 23.73 -24.52 2.83
N VAL A 50 22.61 -25.13 3.18
CA VAL A 50 21.26 -24.61 2.92
C VAL A 50 20.44 -24.39 4.19
N ASP A 51 20.97 -24.81 5.36
CA ASP A 51 20.36 -24.58 6.67
C ASP A 51 20.58 -23.12 7.09
N PRO A 52 19.52 -22.33 7.29
CA PRO A 52 19.62 -20.93 7.71
C PRO A 52 20.26 -20.75 9.10
N ASN A 53 20.31 -21.79 9.92
CA ASN A 53 20.92 -21.75 11.24
C ASN A 53 22.43 -22.06 11.27
N TYR A 54 22.99 -22.63 10.22
CA TYR A 54 24.39 -23.05 10.22
C TYR A 54 25.40 -21.89 10.18
N GLY A 55 24.98 -20.72 9.65
CA GLY A 55 25.83 -19.51 9.62
C GLY A 55 25.73 -18.60 10.84
N ALA A 56 24.78 -18.84 11.75
CA ALA A 56 24.52 -17.99 12.92
C ALA A 56 25.22 -18.49 14.21
N GLY A 57 25.99 -19.58 14.16
CA GLY A 57 26.50 -20.32 15.28
C GLY A 57 27.95 -20.02 15.65
N GLN A 58 28.38 -18.75 15.73
CA GLN A 58 29.57 -18.42 16.55
C GLN A 58 29.36 -17.07 17.25
N GLY A 59 28.55 -17.08 18.27
CA GLY A 59 28.41 -15.96 19.22
C GLY A 59 27.03 -15.83 19.84
N GLY A 60 26.73 -16.64 20.88
CA GLY A 60 25.82 -16.20 21.95
C GLY A 60 24.39 -16.70 21.92
N ALA A 61 24.19 -17.78 22.58
CA ALA A 61 23.20 -18.13 23.64
C ALA A 61 21.77 -17.60 23.63
N TYR A 62 20.85 -18.54 23.92
CA TYR A 62 19.58 -18.49 24.63
C TYR A 62 18.30 -18.16 23.83
N GLY A 63 17.42 -19.15 23.83
CA GLY A 63 16.00 -18.96 23.74
C GLY A 63 15.24 -20.10 23.06
N ALA A 64 15.11 -21.23 23.77
CA ALA A 64 14.12 -22.24 23.44
C ALA A 64 12.73 -21.67 23.64
N GLY A 65 11.90 -21.68 22.60
CA GLY A 65 10.49 -21.34 22.69
C GLY A 65 9.80 -21.71 21.37
N GLY A 66 8.90 -22.69 21.45
CA GLY A 66 8.19 -23.28 20.32
C GLY A 66 7.59 -22.26 19.38
N PHE A 67 8.06 -22.25 18.15
CA PHE A 67 7.49 -21.45 17.08
C PHE A 67 6.43 -22.29 16.34
N ASP A 68 5.21 -21.81 16.41
CA ASP A 68 4.08 -22.27 15.61
C ASP A 68 4.40 -22.07 14.12
N PHE A 69 4.34 -23.15 13.36
CA PHE A 69 4.74 -23.24 11.95
C PHE A 69 3.81 -22.48 10.97
N GLY A 70 2.75 -21.82 11.47
CA GLY A 70 1.82 -21.05 10.67
C GLY A 70 2.33 -19.68 10.17
N ASP A 71 3.31 -19.12 10.87
CA ASP A 71 3.81 -17.74 10.63
C ASP A 71 5.14 -17.72 9.84
N LEU A 72 5.63 -18.89 9.42
CA LEU A 72 6.94 -19.02 8.75
C LEU A 72 6.93 -18.48 7.31
N GLY A 73 5.77 -18.40 6.66
CA GLY A 73 5.62 -17.88 5.30
C GLY A 73 5.90 -16.37 5.21
N ASP A 74 5.44 -15.61 6.18
CA ASP A 74 5.61 -14.15 6.22
C ASP A 74 7.02 -13.75 6.71
N ILE A 75 7.59 -14.49 7.65
CA ILE A 75 8.97 -14.26 8.14
C ILE A 75 9.98 -14.67 7.08
N PHE A 76 9.74 -15.77 6.36
CA PHE A 76 10.62 -16.25 5.30
C PHE A 76 10.56 -15.34 4.06
N GLY A 77 9.38 -14.83 3.70
CA GLY A 77 9.21 -13.83 2.65
C GLY A 77 9.88 -12.50 2.99
N SER A 78 9.87 -12.09 4.26
CA SER A 78 10.52 -10.88 4.73
C SER A 78 12.05 -11.02 4.85
N PHE A 79 12.55 -12.20 5.18
CA PHE A 79 13.98 -12.44 5.39
C PHE A 79 14.71 -12.83 4.10
N PHE A 80 14.10 -13.60 3.22
CA PHE A 80 14.69 -14.05 1.96
C PHE A 80 14.24 -13.33 0.70
N GLY A 81 13.03 -12.78 0.69
CA GLY A 81 12.50 -12.01 -0.45
C GLY A 81 12.95 -10.54 -0.51
N GLY A 82 13.54 -10.00 0.56
CA GLY A 82 13.88 -8.59 0.63
C GLY A 82 15.07 -8.20 1.50
N GLY A 83 15.76 -9.15 2.14
CA GLY A 83 16.60 -8.84 3.30
C GLY A 83 18.10 -8.67 3.09
N PHE A 84 18.72 -9.11 2.04
CA PHE A 84 20.17 -8.96 1.89
C PHE A 84 20.62 -7.98 0.79
N GLY A 85 19.67 -7.42 0.09
CA GLY A 85 19.87 -6.20 -0.67
C GLY A 85 19.11 -5.08 0.03
N GLY A 86 19.44 -4.78 1.28
CA GLY A 86 19.00 -3.58 1.98
C GLY A 86 19.37 -2.35 1.16
N GLY A 87 18.73 -2.18 0.03
CA GLY A 87 18.61 -0.93 -0.67
C GLY A 87 17.97 -0.01 0.36
N GLN A 88 18.82 0.61 1.16
CA GLN A 88 18.54 1.76 2.00
C GLN A 88 17.66 2.65 1.13
N GLN A 89 16.35 2.53 1.34
CA GLN A 89 15.35 3.24 0.54
C GLN A 89 15.76 4.70 0.66
N ARG A 90 16.43 5.20 -0.41
CA ARG A 90 17.03 6.52 -0.42
C ARG A 90 15.95 7.47 0.06
N ARG A 91 16.08 7.97 1.30
CA ARG A 91 15.05 8.82 1.94
C ARG A 91 14.66 10.00 1.06
N ASN A 92 15.53 10.36 0.12
CA ASN A 92 15.35 11.41 -0.88
C ASN A 92 14.94 10.91 -2.26
N GLY A 93 14.56 9.63 -2.42
CA GLY A 93 13.99 9.11 -3.68
C GLY A 93 12.61 9.71 -3.98
N PRO A 94 12.14 9.54 -5.23
CA PRO A 94 10.78 9.92 -5.61
C PRO A 94 9.77 9.21 -4.71
N ARG A 95 8.87 9.97 -4.08
CA ARG A 95 7.82 9.42 -3.23
C ARG A 95 6.46 9.79 -3.79
N ARG A 96 5.60 8.80 -3.86
CA ARG A 96 4.19 9.01 -4.23
C ARG A 96 3.53 9.95 -3.22
N GLY A 97 2.66 10.84 -3.73
CA GLY A 97 1.83 11.70 -2.90
C GLY A 97 0.80 10.91 -2.10
N GLU A 98 0.34 11.51 -1.03
CA GLU A 98 -0.73 10.93 -0.20
C GLU A 98 -2.07 10.95 -0.93
N SER A 99 -2.87 9.92 -0.72
CA SER A 99 -4.23 9.86 -1.25
C SER A 99 -5.17 10.72 -0.39
N ILE A 100 -6.10 11.39 -1.07
CA ILE A 100 -7.12 12.24 -0.43
C ILE A 100 -8.39 11.42 -0.32
N ARG A 101 -9.08 11.53 0.82
CA ARG A 101 -10.41 10.97 1.02
C ARG A 101 -11.43 12.08 1.02
N ALA A 102 -12.50 11.90 0.27
CA ALA A 102 -13.65 12.80 0.22
C ALA A 102 -14.93 11.98 0.27
N SER A 103 -16.04 12.60 0.63
CA SER A 103 -17.37 12.01 0.56
C SER A 103 -18.26 12.83 -0.32
N VAL A 104 -19.16 12.18 -1.02
CA VAL A 104 -20.21 12.82 -1.85
C VAL A 104 -21.55 12.22 -1.48
N SER A 105 -22.54 13.07 -1.29
CA SER A 105 -23.92 12.65 -1.06
C SER A 105 -24.67 12.65 -2.39
N VAL A 106 -25.38 11.56 -2.66
CA VAL A 106 -26.23 11.38 -3.84
C VAL A 106 -27.63 10.99 -3.40
N ASP A 107 -28.63 11.35 -4.19
CA ASP A 107 -29.99 10.94 -3.94
C ASP A 107 -30.19 9.49 -4.42
N PHE A 108 -31.22 8.82 -3.91
CA PHE A 108 -31.50 7.43 -4.24
C PHE A 108 -31.63 7.20 -5.75
N THR A 109 -32.35 8.09 -6.44
CA THR A 109 -32.54 8.03 -7.90
C THR A 109 -31.22 8.26 -8.65
N GLU A 110 -30.39 9.20 -8.20
CA GLU A 110 -29.07 9.43 -8.77
C GLU A 110 -28.15 8.21 -8.58
N ALA A 111 -28.23 7.52 -7.44
CA ALA A 111 -27.48 6.30 -7.21
C ALA A 111 -27.97 5.13 -8.08
N ALA A 112 -29.29 5.06 -8.37
CA ALA A 112 -29.87 4.04 -9.22
C ALA A 112 -29.47 4.17 -10.69
N PHE A 113 -29.55 5.39 -11.25
CA PHE A 113 -29.32 5.66 -12.67
C PHE A 113 -27.91 6.15 -12.99
N GLY A 114 -27.14 6.51 -11.99
CA GLY A 114 -25.84 7.15 -12.13
C GLY A 114 -25.96 8.66 -12.34
N CYS A 115 -24.92 9.38 -11.99
CA CYS A 115 -24.89 10.85 -12.15
C CYS A 115 -23.45 11.36 -12.22
N GLU A 116 -23.31 12.63 -12.63
CA GLU A 116 -22.06 13.36 -12.53
C GLU A 116 -22.13 14.37 -11.39
N LYS A 117 -21.16 14.31 -10.49
CA LYS A 117 -21.06 15.27 -9.37
C LYS A 117 -19.70 15.97 -9.39
N SER A 118 -19.71 17.22 -8.99
CA SER A 118 -18.49 18.00 -8.79
C SER A 118 -18.06 17.93 -7.33
N VAL A 119 -16.85 17.47 -7.09
CA VAL A 119 -16.26 17.38 -5.74
C VAL A 119 -15.12 18.37 -5.65
N THR A 120 -15.17 19.25 -4.65
CA THR A 120 -14.11 20.23 -4.40
C THR A 120 -13.18 19.68 -3.32
N VAL A 121 -11.89 19.58 -3.65
CA VAL A 121 -10.85 19.08 -2.76
C VAL A 121 -9.69 20.07 -2.66
N ASP A 122 -9.10 20.16 -1.49
CA ASP A 122 -7.88 20.90 -1.27
C ASP A 122 -6.70 19.94 -1.44
N ARG A 123 -5.88 20.15 -2.47
CA ARG A 123 -4.73 19.29 -2.73
C ARG A 123 -3.45 20.08 -2.86
N SER A 124 -2.32 19.44 -2.54
CA SER A 124 -1.00 19.96 -2.85
C SER A 124 -0.69 19.70 -4.31
N GLU A 125 -0.37 20.74 -5.07
CA GLU A 125 0.09 20.68 -6.45
C GLU A 125 1.57 21.11 -6.53
N PRO A 126 2.33 20.66 -7.54
CA PRO A 126 3.65 21.22 -7.78
C PRO A 126 3.55 22.73 -7.98
N CYS A 127 4.42 23.48 -7.36
CA CYS A 127 4.45 24.93 -7.53
C CYS A 127 4.71 25.28 -9.02
N PRO A 128 3.86 26.06 -9.68
CA PRO A 128 4.02 26.38 -11.09
C PRO A 128 5.29 27.20 -11.36
N THR A 129 5.68 28.07 -10.43
CA THR A 129 6.82 28.97 -10.56
C THR A 129 8.14 28.21 -10.54
N CYS A 130 8.32 27.27 -9.59
CA CYS A 130 9.56 26.52 -9.48
C CYS A 130 9.45 25.08 -10.01
N LYS A 131 8.32 24.66 -10.54
CA LYS A 131 8.06 23.32 -11.07
C LYS A 131 8.42 22.18 -10.08
N GLY A 132 8.28 22.46 -8.78
CA GLY A 132 8.52 21.46 -7.73
C GLY A 132 9.95 21.44 -7.16
N ASN A 133 10.90 22.22 -7.66
CA ASN A 133 12.28 22.22 -7.16
C ASN A 133 12.49 23.08 -5.90
N GLY A 134 11.56 23.96 -5.58
CA GLY A 134 11.60 24.82 -4.38
C GLY A 134 12.49 26.06 -4.50
N CYS A 135 13.21 26.24 -5.62
CA CYS A 135 14.15 27.36 -5.81
C CYS A 135 13.51 28.53 -6.53
N ALA A 136 14.03 29.72 -6.34
CA ALA A 136 13.66 30.90 -7.11
C ALA A 136 13.97 30.71 -8.60
N HIS A 137 13.31 31.50 -9.43
CA HIS A 137 13.47 31.43 -10.89
C HIS A 137 14.96 31.53 -11.29
N GLY A 138 15.42 30.58 -12.12
CA GLY A 138 16.80 30.59 -12.61
C GLY A 138 17.83 29.95 -11.67
N THR A 139 17.42 29.50 -10.47
CA THR A 139 18.32 28.81 -9.54
C THR A 139 17.96 27.34 -9.40
N THR A 140 18.96 26.51 -9.13
CA THR A 140 18.82 25.07 -8.91
C THR A 140 19.23 24.71 -7.49
N PRO A 141 18.62 23.66 -6.89
CA PRO A 141 19.06 23.21 -5.57
C PRO A 141 20.44 22.57 -5.66
N GLU A 142 21.32 22.92 -4.73
CA GLU A 142 22.66 22.37 -4.62
C GLU A 142 22.63 21.08 -3.79
N VAL A 143 23.45 20.11 -4.18
CA VAL A 143 23.60 18.87 -3.40
C VAL A 143 24.30 19.20 -2.08
N CYS A 144 23.74 18.74 -0.97
CA CYS A 144 24.33 18.99 0.34
C CYS A 144 25.72 18.34 0.45
N PRO A 145 26.78 19.12 0.72
CA PRO A 145 28.14 18.60 0.78
C PRO A 145 28.36 17.63 1.95
N ASP A 146 27.62 17.76 3.04
CA ASP A 146 27.82 16.96 4.25
C ASP A 146 27.23 15.54 4.13
N CYS A 147 26.14 15.37 3.41
CA CYS A 147 25.48 14.09 3.21
C CYS A 147 25.49 13.62 1.76
N HIS A 148 26.08 14.36 0.84
CA HIS A 148 26.18 14.03 -0.58
C HIS A 148 24.83 13.63 -1.21
N GLY A 149 23.76 14.32 -0.81
CA GLY A 149 22.40 14.09 -1.33
C GLY A 149 21.59 13.02 -0.60
N THR A 150 22.18 12.24 0.31
CA THR A 150 21.47 11.18 1.03
C THR A 150 20.46 11.70 2.05
N GLY A 151 20.67 12.91 2.58
CA GLY A 151 19.85 13.51 3.64
C GLY A 151 20.10 12.94 5.03
N THR A 152 20.97 11.93 5.14
CA THR A 152 21.34 11.30 6.43
C THR A 152 22.85 11.29 6.60
N VAL A 153 23.29 11.39 7.84
CA VAL A 153 24.70 11.23 8.22
C VAL A 153 24.79 10.11 9.26
N THR A 154 25.83 9.29 9.14
CA THR A 154 26.12 8.24 10.09
C THR A 154 27.05 8.81 11.16
N GLN A 155 26.65 8.78 12.40
CA GLN A 155 27.48 9.18 13.55
C GLN A 155 27.90 7.91 14.30
N ALA A 156 29.22 7.73 14.45
CA ALA A 156 29.78 6.67 15.26
C ALA A 156 29.92 7.18 16.70
N GLN A 157 29.18 6.60 17.63
CA GLN A 157 29.25 6.93 19.04
C GLN A 157 29.98 5.81 19.77
N ARG A 158 31.09 6.13 20.46
CA ARG A 158 31.80 5.18 21.29
C ARG A 158 31.05 5.01 22.60
N THR A 159 30.58 3.79 22.86
CA THR A 159 29.97 3.41 24.13
C THR A 159 30.91 2.45 24.86
N PRO A 160 30.76 2.23 26.20
CA PRO A 160 31.54 1.26 26.94
C PRO A 160 31.46 -0.17 26.40
N PHE A 161 30.42 -0.45 25.58
CA PHE A 161 30.18 -1.79 25.00
C PHE A 161 30.57 -1.89 23.52
N GLY A 162 31.24 -0.86 22.97
CA GLY A 162 31.68 -0.85 21.56
C GLY A 162 31.28 0.42 20.80
N VAL A 163 31.57 0.44 19.50
CA VAL A 163 31.22 1.55 18.61
C VAL A 163 29.80 1.32 18.06
N MET A 164 28.87 2.18 18.45
CA MET A 164 27.50 2.15 17.95
C MET A 164 27.37 3.16 16.81
N GLN A 165 26.97 2.69 15.63
CA GLN A 165 26.67 3.57 14.49
C GLN A 165 25.19 3.91 14.50
N SER A 166 24.89 5.21 14.66
CA SER A 166 23.52 5.71 14.51
C SER A 166 23.40 6.57 13.26
N GLN A 167 22.31 6.39 12.50
CA GLN A 167 21.99 7.21 11.36
C GLN A 167 20.97 8.27 11.77
N GLY A 168 21.36 9.53 11.64
CA GLY A 168 20.52 10.68 11.90
C GLY A 168 20.26 11.53 10.64
N PRO A 169 19.24 12.40 10.67
CA PRO A 169 19.05 13.38 9.60
C PRO A 169 20.24 14.35 9.55
N CYS A 170 20.70 14.65 8.34
CA CYS A 170 21.76 15.65 8.14
C CYS A 170 21.28 17.01 8.66
N GLN A 171 22.01 17.59 9.59
CA GLN A 171 21.63 18.85 10.22
C GLN A 171 21.64 20.04 9.25
N LYS A 172 22.57 20.07 8.31
CA LYS A 172 22.71 21.14 7.34
C LYS A 172 21.55 21.24 6.35
N CYS A 173 21.13 20.12 5.78
CA CYS A 173 19.99 20.06 4.86
C CYS A 173 18.68 19.63 5.53
N ARG A 174 18.67 19.33 6.82
CA ARG A 174 17.51 18.86 7.59
C ARG A 174 16.81 17.64 6.97
N GLY A 175 17.62 16.74 6.42
CA GLY A 175 17.11 15.51 5.81
C GLY A 175 16.73 15.60 4.35
N THR A 176 16.76 16.78 3.71
CA THR A 176 16.34 16.96 2.31
C THR A 176 17.39 16.49 1.29
N GLY A 177 18.65 16.40 1.69
CA GLY A 177 19.77 16.11 0.80
C GLY A 177 20.18 17.27 -0.13
N LYS A 178 19.42 18.37 -0.12
CA LYS A 178 19.61 19.53 -1.00
C LYS A 178 19.62 20.81 -0.18
N ILE A 179 20.37 21.79 -0.63
CA ILE A 179 20.42 23.14 -0.05
C ILE A 179 19.80 24.11 -1.06
N ILE A 180 18.86 24.89 -0.59
CA ILE A 180 18.19 25.94 -1.36
C ILE A 180 18.69 27.29 -0.83
N HIS A 181 19.52 27.97 -1.59
CA HIS A 181 20.04 29.29 -1.21
C HIS A 181 18.99 30.39 -1.41
N GLN A 182 18.22 30.29 -2.49
CA GLN A 182 17.16 31.23 -2.81
C GLN A 182 15.84 30.47 -2.90
N PRO A 183 15.01 30.51 -1.85
CA PRO A 183 13.71 29.83 -1.86
C PRO A 183 12.74 30.53 -2.82
N CYS A 184 11.94 29.73 -3.49
CA CYS A 184 10.85 30.24 -4.34
C CYS A 184 9.88 31.09 -3.50
N PRO A 185 9.51 32.29 -3.93
CA PRO A 185 8.62 33.19 -3.17
C PRO A 185 7.22 32.58 -2.93
N ASP A 186 6.69 31.84 -3.91
CA ASP A 186 5.34 31.28 -3.84
C ASP A 186 5.23 30.09 -2.89
N CYS A 187 6.17 29.17 -2.95
CA CYS A 187 6.14 27.95 -2.16
C CYS A 187 7.12 27.96 -0.97
N ARG A 188 7.93 29.00 -0.80
CA ARG A 188 8.90 29.18 0.29
C ARG A 188 9.84 27.97 0.46
N GLY A 189 10.30 27.41 -0.65
CA GLY A 189 11.22 26.28 -0.66
C GLY A 189 10.56 24.90 -0.62
N SER A 190 9.24 24.80 -0.39
CA SER A 190 8.56 23.49 -0.30
C SER A 190 8.37 22.78 -1.65
N GLY A 191 8.46 23.52 -2.75
CA GLY A 191 8.19 23.01 -4.10
C GLY A 191 6.71 22.75 -4.40
N ARG A 192 5.81 22.96 -3.42
CA ARG A 192 4.38 22.65 -3.52
C ARG A 192 3.53 23.79 -2.98
N ILE A 193 2.33 23.93 -3.54
CA ILE A 193 1.31 24.86 -3.08
C ILE A 193 0.00 24.12 -2.83
N ARG A 194 -0.76 24.53 -1.83
CA ARG A 194 -2.13 24.06 -1.63
C ARG A 194 -3.05 24.81 -2.58
N LYS A 195 -3.86 24.05 -3.32
CA LYS A 195 -4.81 24.61 -4.26
C LYS A 195 -6.15 23.87 -4.15
N ARG A 196 -7.23 24.64 -4.14
CA ARG A 196 -8.57 24.10 -4.20
C ARG A 196 -8.90 23.75 -5.64
N ARG A 197 -9.33 22.52 -5.90
CA ARG A 197 -9.71 22.02 -7.21
C ARG A 197 -11.09 21.39 -7.18
N THR A 198 -11.89 21.71 -8.16
CA THR A 198 -13.16 21.04 -8.41
C THR A 198 -12.95 19.99 -9.48
N ILE A 199 -13.30 18.75 -9.15
CA ILE A 199 -13.10 17.57 -10.00
C ILE A 199 -14.47 17.00 -10.30
N GLN A 200 -14.75 16.77 -11.58
CA GLN A 200 -15.95 16.07 -12.02
C GLN A 200 -15.77 14.56 -11.78
N VAL A 201 -16.77 13.95 -11.19
CA VAL A 201 -16.78 12.54 -10.82
C VAL A 201 -18.03 11.91 -11.40
N THR A 202 -17.82 10.92 -12.23
CA THR A 202 -18.92 10.11 -12.78
C THR A 202 -19.20 8.97 -11.81
N ILE A 203 -20.40 8.93 -11.29
CA ILE A 203 -20.90 7.91 -10.38
C ILE A 203 -21.68 6.89 -11.23
N PRO A 204 -21.26 5.62 -11.24
CA PRO A 204 -21.93 4.60 -12.04
C PRO A 204 -23.31 4.27 -11.48
N ALA A 205 -24.21 3.83 -12.36
CA ALA A 205 -25.54 3.37 -11.98
C ALA A 205 -25.45 2.14 -11.05
N GLY A 206 -26.36 2.08 -10.09
CA GLY A 206 -26.48 0.96 -9.16
C GLY A 206 -25.45 0.98 -8.01
N ILE A 207 -24.78 2.10 -7.77
CA ILE A 207 -23.79 2.23 -6.70
C ILE A 207 -24.42 2.01 -5.32
N ASP A 208 -23.69 1.33 -4.42
CA ASP A 208 -24.14 1.09 -3.06
C ASP A 208 -23.68 2.19 -2.11
N ASN A 209 -24.45 2.35 -1.01
CA ASN A 209 -24.05 3.27 0.06
C ASN A 209 -22.73 2.83 0.70
N GLY A 210 -21.81 3.78 0.87
CA GLY A 210 -20.47 3.54 1.43
C GLY A 210 -19.45 3.00 0.41
N GLN A 211 -19.84 2.77 -0.84
CA GLN A 211 -18.91 2.35 -1.88
C GLN A 211 -17.93 3.47 -2.23
N THR A 212 -16.66 3.09 -2.47
CA THR A 212 -15.59 4.06 -2.74
C THR A 212 -15.13 4.00 -4.19
N ILE A 213 -15.13 5.15 -4.84
CA ILE A 213 -14.61 5.36 -6.20
C ILE A 213 -13.19 5.90 -6.09
N SER A 214 -12.25 5.32 -6.83
CA SER A 214 -10.85 5.77 -6.87
C SER A 214 -10.53 6.51 -8.17
N LEU A 215 -10.12 7.77 -8.05
CA LEU A 215 -9.61 8.57 -9.16
C LEU A 215 -8.09 8.67 -9.07
N ARG A 216 -7.41 7.98 -9.98
CA ARG A 216 -5.95 7.88 -9.99
C ARG A 216 -5.30 9.23 -10.27
N GLY A 217 -4.23 9.55 -9.53
CA GLY A 217 -3.42 10.74 -9.74
C GLY A 217 -4.09 12.07 -9.33
N GLN A 218 -5.28 12.05 -8.72
CA GLN A 218 -6.01 13.23 -8.27
C GLN A 218 -5.80 13.57 -6.79
N GLY A 219 -4.89 12.86 -6.11
CA GLY A 219 -4.48 13.15 -4.73
C GLY A 219 -3.42 14.23 -4.61
N HIS A 220 -2.71 14.26 -3.49
CA HIS A 220 -1.59 15.19 -3.28
C HIS A 220 -0.42 14.89 -4.22
N ALA A 221 0.27 15.93 -4.64
CA ALA A 221 1.51 15.79 -5.43
C ALA A 221 2.57 15.01 -4.66
N GLY A 222 3.27 14.14 -5.37
CA GLY A 222 4.41 13.41 -4.84
C GLY A 222 5.58 14.30 -4.48
N SER A 223 6.54 13.77 -3.74
CA SER A 223 7.79 14.45 -3.43
C SER A 223 8.93 13.98 -4.32
N ASN A 224 9.92 14.85 -4.51
CA ASN A 224 11.14 14.56 -5.28
C ASN A 224 10.87 13.97 -6.68
N GLY A 225 9.85 14.47 -7.38
CA GLY A 225 9.47 13.98 -8.70
C GLY A 225 8.63 12.69 -8.68
N GLY A 226 8.14 12.26 -7.52
CA GLY A 226 7.23 11.12 -7.41
C GLY A 226 5.84 11.41 -7.98
N PRO A 227 5.07 10.38 -8.36
CA PRO A 227 3.72 10.53 -8.87
C PRO A 227 2.76 11.04 -7.80
N SER A 228 1.66 11.67 -8.24
CA SER A 228 0.58 12.06 -7.34
C SER A 228 -0.12 10.85 -6.72
N GLY A 229 -0.73 11.06 -5.56
CA GLY A 229 -1.63 10.09 -4.93
C GLY A 229 -2.98 10.00 -5.65
N ASP A 230 -3.90 9.27 -5.07
CA ASP A 230 -5.25 9.09 -5.62
C ASP A 230 -6.29 9.88 -4.80
N LEU A 231 -7.42 10.15 -5.42
CA LEU A 231 -8.59 10.67 -4.74
C LEU A 231 -9.58 9.52 -4.54
N LEU A 232 -9.90 9.23 -3.30
CA LEU A 232 -10.85 8.20 -2.88
C LEU A 232 -12.15 8.89 -2.46
N ILE A 233 -13.23 8.64 -3.19
CA ILE A 233 -14.53 9.26 -2.94
C ILE A 233 -15.49 8.22 -2.44
N THR A 234 -15.92 8.36 -1.19
CA THR A 234 -16.95 7.50 -0.61
C THR A 234 -18.32 8.08 -0.93
N VAL A 235 -19.15 7.30 -1.59
CA VAL A 235 -20.51 7.70 -1.97
C VAL A 235 -21.45 7.39 -0.81
N MET A 236 -22.20 8.42 -0.39
CA MET A 236 -23.23 8.31 0.64
C MET A 236 -24.60 8.51 -0.01
N VAL A 237 -25.39 7.46 -0.07
CA VAL A 237 -26.74 7.51 -0.63
C VAL A 237 -27.70 8.02 0.44
N ARG A 238 -28.43 9.07 0.12
CA ARG A 238 -29.49 9.60 1.00
C ARG A 238 -30.66 8.62 1.04
N PRO A 239 -31.27 8.42 2.21
CA PRO A 239 -32.49 7.62 2.30
C PRO A 239 -33.59 8.28 1.48
N HIS A 240 -34.40 7.45 0.84
CA HIS A 240 -35.60 7.90 0.10
C HIS A 240 -36.84 7.72 0.97
N GLU A 241 -37.85 8.56 0.80
CA GLU A 241 -39.07 8.53 1.62
C GLU A 241 -39.89 7.26 1.38
N ILE A 242 -39.90 6.74 0.14
CA ILE A 242 -40.73 5.62 -0.28
C ILE A 242 -39.90 4.35 -0.51
N PHE A 243 -38.70 4.50 -1.09
CA PHE A 243 -37.89 3.37 -1.53
C PHE A 243 -36.79 3.01 -0.53
N ARG A 244 -36.71 1.72 -0.23
CA ARG A 244 -35.62 1.14 0.56
C ARG A 244 -34.90 0.09 -0.25
N ARG A 245 -33.58 0.18 -0.34
CA ARG A 245 -32.77 -0.80 -1.05
C ARG A 245 -32.12 -1.78 -0.07
N GLU A 246 -32.23 -3.06 -0.39
CA GLU A 246 -31.53 -4.16 0.30
C GLU A 246 -30.81 -5.01 -0.76
N GLY A 247 -29.49 -4.83 -0.87
CA GLY A 247 -28.70 -5.49 -1.91
C GLY A 247 -29.13 -5.07 -3.32
N THR A 248 -29.64 -6.00 -4.12
CA THR A 248 -30.11 -5.76 -5.49
C THR A 248 -31.60 -5.46 -5.59
N SER A 249 -32.34 -5.61 -4.50
CA SER A 249 -33.79 -5.45 -4.46
C SER A 249 -34.17 -4.07 -3.92
N VAL A 250 -35.25 -3.51 -4.46
CA VAL A 250 -35.83 -2.25 -4.01
C VAL A 250 -37.23 -2.56 -3.44
N PHE A 251 -37.44 -2.11 -2.23
CA PHE A 251 -38.72 -2.27 -1.51
C PHE A 251 -39.42 -0.93 -1.42
N CYS A 252 -40.72 -0.94 -1.54
CA CYS A 252 -41.57 0.22 -1.25
C CYS A 252 -42.81 -0.24 -0.45
N GLU A 253 -43.31 0.64 0.39
CA GLU A 253 -44.57 0.45 1.09
C GLU A 253 -45.65 1.30 0.42
N ALA A 254 -46.61 0.65 -0.23
CA ALA A 254 -47.74 1.33 -0.84
C ALA A 254 -49.00 1.11 0.07
N PRO A 255 -49.55 2.17 0.66
CA PRO A 255 -50.79 2.04 1.43
C PRO A 255 -51.95 1.84 0.45
N ILE A 256 -52.53 0.66 0.49
CA ILE A 256 -53.69 0.29 -0.31
C ILE A 256 -54.90 0.02 0.58
N THR A 257 -56.09 0.31 0.06
CA THR A 257 -57.34 -0.01 0.75
C THR A 257 -57.71 -1.49 0.52
N PHE A 258 -58.54 -2.04 1.38
CA PHE A 258 -59.01 -3.44 1.26
C PHE A 258 -59.67 -3.72 -0.10
N THR A 259 -60.39 -2.76 -0.64
CA THR A 259 -61.03 -2.86 -1.95
C THR A 259 -60.03 -2.88 -3.10
N GLN A 260 -58.98 -2.11 -3.02
CA GLN A 260 -57.86 -2.11 -3.99
C GLN A 260 -57.07 -3.42 -3.94
N ALA A 261 -56.86 -4.00 -2.74
CA ALA A 261 -56.17 -5.27 -2.61
C ALA A 261 -56.92 -6.44 -3.24
N ARG A 262 -58.22 -6.32 -3.40
CA ARG A 262 -59.13 -7.38 -3.98
C ARG A 262 -59.27 -7.26 -5.50
N SER A 263 -59.01 -6.10 -6.09
CA SER A 263 -59.13 -5.91 -7.55
C SER A 263 -57.80 -6.26 -8.23
N GLU A 264 -57.80 -7.27 -9.08
CA GLU A 264 -56.61 -7.71 -9.85
C GLU A 264 -56.15 -6.67 -10.88
N GLU A 265 -56.99 -5.64 -11.20
CA GLU A 265 -56.70 -4.65 -12.22
C GLU A 265 -55.59 -3.64 -11.85
N HIS A 266 -55.25 -3.50 -10.55
CA HIS A 266 -54.25 -2.49 -10.12
C HIS A 266 -52.87 -3.04 -9.80
N THR A 267 -52.68 -4.36 -9.87
CA THR A 267 -51.35 -4.94 -9.63
C THR A 267 -50.40 -4.92 -10.83
N SER A 268 -50.92 -4.56 -12.01
CA SER A 268 -50.10 -4.48 -13.25
C SER A 268 -49.54 -3.08 -13.56
N GLU A 269 -49.93 -2.03 -12.80
CA GLU A 269 -49.47 -0.65 -13.04
C GLU A 269 -48.53 -0.12 -11.92
N LEU A 270 -48.15 -0.94 -10.96
CA LEU A 270 -47.09 -0.66 -9.99
C LEU A 270 -45.82 -1.41 -10.39
#